data_92459a1fb9923f418d2582d70dac1922
#
_entry.id   92459a1fb9923f418d2582d70dac1922
#
_cell.length_a   1.000
_cell.length_b   1.000
_cell.length_c   1.000
_cell.angle_alpha   90.00
_cell.angle_beta   90.00
_cell.angle_gamma   90.00
#
_symmetry.space_group_name_H-M   'P 1'
#
loop_
_entity.id
_entity.type
_entity.pdbx_description
1 polymer ?
#
loop_
_entity_poly.entity_id
_entity_poly.type
_entity_poly.pdbx_seq_one_letter_code
_entity_poly.pdbx_strand_id
1 'polypeptide(L)'
;MTTRTVLAGRINFDNAALKKDLAVLAGVPIIKEQYDEFSSGTWINHSIYNRTGEWSDTQYTDYDHPARRTQIGQATPYLCKIIEETFDVEHMRMARVRNLIKGQVIPHVDFLELSEKKDGYIRILIPLETCLDSYHTEEHFGVFRMRKGDIWILESTLPHGAHNLGHDNRRILSLDFQYTDEDVPHYSRIFRDKAAHDESHRPAMVARAKLEEEDLEDFLAMLATDFTDPFQAEAILVRLSELQLRFDSPVSDIYRNIVRVAKMTGRADLIEHCENMSRFYIGSRKLNERFMLRKDLLAA
;
A
#
# COMPACT_ATOMS: atom_id res chain seq x y z
N MET A 1 -9.38 -1.99 20.14
CA MET A 1 -9.31 -0.58 19.71
C MET A 1 -9.14 -0.55 18.22
N THR A 2 -10.01 0.14 17.49
CA THR A 2 -9.82 0.34 16.05
C THR A 2 -8.59 1.22 15.84
N THR A 3 -7.62 0.70 15.12
CA THR A 3 -6.48 1.45 14.59
C THR A 3 -7.03 2.57 13.70
N ARG A 4 -6.41 3.70 13.65
CA ARG A 4 -6.76 4.77 12.70
C ARG A 4 -5.49 5.21 11.98
N THR A 5 -5.62 5.65 10.75
CA THR A 5 -4.52 6.27 10.02
C THR A 5 -4.11 7.56 10.72
N VAL A 6 -2.83 7.69 11.08
CA VAL A 6 -2.31 8.85 11.82
C VAL A 6 -0.85 9.12 11.44
N LEU A 7 -0.52 10.41 11.33
CA LEU A 7 0.88 10.88 11.27
C LEU A 7 1.41 10.90 12.70
N ALA A 8 2.20 9.89 13.06
CA ALA A 8 2.62 9.60 14.43
C ALA A 8 3.98 10.20 14.81
N GLY A 9 4.70 10.80 13.85
CA GLY A 9 6.00 11.41 14.15
C GLY A 9 6.82 11.65 12.89
N ARG A 10 8.10 11.93 13.10
CA ARG A 10 9.04 12.18 11.99
C ARG A 10 10.47 11.78 12.33
N ILE A 11 11.18 11.23 11.35
CA ILE A 11 12.60 10.93 11.38
C ILE A 11 13.36 11.97 10.55
N ASN A 12 14.40 12.56 11.14
CA ASN A 12 15.35 13.38 10.44
C ASN A 12 16.50 12.51 9.93
N PHE A 13 16.52 12.23 8.63
CA PHE A 13 17.53 11.37 8.04
C PHE A 13 18.90 12.05 7.90
N ASP A 14 19.97 11.30 8.18
CA ASP A 14 21.26 11.56 7.55
C ASP A 14 21.13 11.24 6.05
N ASN A 15 21.01 12.29 5.24
CA ASN A 15 20.79 12.14 3.80
C ASN A 15 21.94 11.45 3.07
N ALA A 16 23.18 11.59 3.56
CA ALA A 16 24.34 10.95 2.94
C ALA A 16 24.33 9.44 3.21
N ALA A 17 24.03 9.03 4.44
CA ALA A 17 23.89 7.63 4.82
C ALA A 17 22.70 6.98 4.11
N LEU A 18 21.52 7.64 4.10
CA LEU A 18 20.35 7.15 3.39
C LEU A 18 20.64 6.96 1.89
N LYS A 19 21.28 7.93 1.24
CA LYS A 19 21.63 7.83 -0.19
C LYS A 19 22.50 6.62 -0.50
N LYS A 20 23.42 6.25 0.39
CA LYS A 20 24.26 5.05 0.23
C LYS A 20 23.40 3.78 0.24
N ASP A 21 22.51 3.64 1.21
CA ASP A 21 21.62 2.46 1.31
C ASP A 21 20.66 2.39 0.11
N LEU A 22 20.10 3.52 -0.33
CA LEU A 22 19.23 3.55 -1.51
C LEU A 22 19.96 3.21 -2.81
N ALA A 23 21.27 3.50 -2.90
CA ALA A 23 22.10 3.08 -4.04
C ALA A 23 22.33 1.56 -4.04
N VAL A 24 22.47 0.93 -2.87
CA VAL A 24 22.53 -0.54 -2.74
C VAL A 24 21.23 -1.15 -3.26
N LEU A 25 20.08 -0.64 -2.82
CA LEU A 25 18.77 -1.15 -3.27
C LEU A 25 18.57 -1.03 -4.80
N ALA A 26 19.10 0.03 -5.41
CA ALA A 26 19.03 0.20 -6.87
C ALA A 26 19.82 -0.87 -7.65
N GLY A 27 20.79 -1.52 -7.03
CA GLY A 27 21.58 -2.61 -7.61
C GLY A 27 21.03 -4.02 -7.34
N VAL A 28 19.98 -4.15 -6.52
CA VAL A 28 19.36 -5.47 -6.22
C VAL A 28 18.55 -5.94 -7.42
N PRO A 29 18.68 -7.22 -7.84
CA PRO A 29 17.83 -7.77 -8.89
C PRO A 29 16.35 -7.66 -8.56
N ILE A 30 15.54 -7.30 -9.56
CA ILE A 30 14.07 -7.30 -9.41
C ILE A 30 13.61 -8.76 -9.48
N ILE A 31 12.85 -9.17 -8.47
CA ILE A 31 12.15 -10.46 -8.46
C ILE A 31 10.68 -10.25 -8.78
N LYS A 32 10.09 -11.20 -9.47
CA LYS A 32 8.66 -11.17 -9.74
C LYS A 32 7.90 -11.34 -8.43
N GLU A 33 7.07 -10.36 -8.11
CA GLU A 33 6.30 -10.36 -6.87
C GLU A 33 5.03 -11.21 -7.01
N GLN A 34 4.66 -11.89 -5.92
CA GLN A 34 3.36 -12.58 -5.87
C GLN A 34 2.17 -11.63 -5.78
N TYR A 35 2.43 -10.37 -5.49
CA TYR A 35 1.42 -9.32 -5.32
C TYR A 35 1.35 -8.37 -6.53
N ASP A 36 1.83 -8.80 -7.72
CA ASP A 36 1.78 -7.97 -8.93
C ASP A 36 0.34 -7.60 -9.33
N GLU A 37 -0.66 -8.39 -8.95
CA GLU A 37 -2.07 -8.07 -9.15
C GLU A 37 -2.55 -6.87 -8.33
N PHE A 38 -1.81 -6.42 -7.33
CA PHE A 38 -2.13 -5.23 -6.52
C PHE A 38 -1.55 -3.94 -7.08
N SER A 39 -0.88 -3.99 -8.23
CA SER A 39 -0.25 -2.79 -8.80
C SER A 39 -0.49 -2.66 -10.30
N SER A 40 -0.63 -1.41 -10.74
CA SER A 40 -0.45 -0.99 -12.12
C SER A 40 0.82 -0.17 -12.19
N GLY A 41 1.70 -0.44 -13.16
CA GLY A 41 3.04 0.13 -13.24
C GLY A 41 4.10 -0.78 -12.62
N THR A 42 5.23 -0.22 -12.21
CA THR A 42 6.34 -1.00 -11.63
C THR A 42 6.35 -0.86 -10.11
N TRP A 43 6.14 -1.97 -9.43
CA TRP A 43 6.22 -2.05 -7.96
C TRP A 43 7.30 -3.03 -7.54
N ILE A 44 8.35 -2.52 -6.89
CA ILE A 44 9.52 -3.28 -6.46
C ILE A 44 9.53 -3.35 -4.93
N ASN A 45 9.73 -4.54 -4.39
CA ASN A 45 9.89 -4.75 -2.95
C ASN A 45 11.29 -5.27 -2.64
N HIS A 46 11.93 -4.70 -1.62
CA HIS A 46 13.19 -5.16 -1.08
C HIS A 46 13.00 -5.52 0.40
N SER A 47 13.10 -6.81 0.73
CA SER A 47 12.99 -7.27 2.12
C SER A 47 14.25 -6.91 2.91
N ILE A 48 14.09 -6.06 3.93
CA ILE A 48 15.15 -5.69 4.90
C ILE A 48 15.15 -6.66 6.08
N TYR A 49 13.94 -6.99 6.59
CA TYR A 49 13.68 -8.03 7.58
C TYR A 49 12.46 -8.82 7.15
N ASN A 50 12.51 -10.14 7.35
CA ASN A 50 11.39 -11.03 7.07
C ASN A 50 11.47 -12.29 7.95
N ARG A 51 10.57 -13.25 7.75
CA ARG A 51 10.51 -14.50 8.49
C ARG A 51 11.79 -15.34 8.37
N THR A 52 12.32 -15.47 7.17
CA THR A 52 13.41 -16.42 6.86
C THR A 52 14.81 -15.81 6.97
N GLY A 53 14.96 -14.51 6.78
CA GLY A 53 16.22 -13.82 6.59
C GLY A 53 16.73 -13.86 5.14
N GLU A 54 16.00 -14.51 4.23
CA GLU A 54 16.35 -14.56 2.81
C GLU A 54 15.81 -13.34 2.05
N TRP A 55 16.67 -12.68 1.27
CA TRP A 55 16.29 -11.44 0.55
C TRP A 55 15.17 -11.64 -0.47
N SER A 56 15.00 -12.85 -0.99
CA SER A 56 13.98 -13.22 -1.96
C SER A 56 12.60 -13.54 -1.34
N ASP A 57 12.51 -13.65 -0.02
CA ASP A 57 11.24 -13.83 0.67
C ASP A 57 10.60 -12.45 0.92
N THR A 58 9.72 -12.05 0.01
CA THR A 58 9.04 -10.74 0.04
C THR A 58 7.60 -10.83 0.55
N GLN A 59 7.11 -12.06 0.84
CA GLN A 59 5.74 -12.28 1.24
C GLN A 59 5.56 -12.11 2.74
N TYR A 60 4.44 -11.49 3.12
CA TYR A 60 3.97 -11.59 4.49
C TYR A 60 3.28 -12.94 4.70
N THR A 61 3.82 -13.69 5.63
CA THR A 61 3.17 -14.90 6.16
C THR A 61 3.13 -14.79 7.67
N ASP A 62 2.07 -15.34 8.28
CA ASP A 62 1.94 -15.35 9.72
C ASP A 62 2.98 -16.28 10.37
N TYR A 63 3.63 -15.81 11.45
CA TYR A 63 4.61 -16.55 12.25
C TYR A 63 4.79 -15.88 13.63
N ASP A 64 5.41 -16.57 14.57
CA ASP A 64 5.41 -16.25 16.01
C ASP A 64 6.75 -15.75 16.56
N HIS A 65 7.75 -15.50 15.72
CA HIS A 65 9.06 -15.03 16.15
C HIS A 65 9.40 -13.65 15.54
N PRO A 66 10.37 -12.90 16.08
CA PRO A 66 10.83 -11.65 15.48
C PRO A 66 11.38 -11.86 14.05
N ALA A 67 11.23 -10.86 13.21
CA ALA A 67 11.78 -10.87 11.87
C ALA A 67 13.31 -10.93 11.88
N ARG A 68 13.89 -11.64 10.92
CA ARG A 68 15.33 -11.80 10.74
C ARG A 68 15.85 -10.81 9.70
N ARG A 69 17.02 -10.23 9.95
CA ARG A 69 17.70 -9.37 8.99
C ARG A 69 18.11 -10.18 7.78
N THR A 70 17.77 -9.68 6.58
CA THR A 70 18.14 -10.30 5.30
C THR A 70 19.54 -9.88 4.84
N GLN A 71 20.03 -10.47 3.75
CA GLN A 71 21.27 -10.04 3.09
C GLN A 71 21.18 -8.57 2.63
N ILE A 72 19.99 -8.14 2.14
CA ILE A 72 19.75 -6.72 1.78
C ILE A 72 19.82 -5.86 3.04
N GLY A 73 19.21 -6.30 4.15
CA GLY A 73 19.30 -5.60 5.44
C GLY A 73 20.75 -5.47 5.93
N GLN A 74 21.59 -6.49 5.74
CA GLN A 74 23.01 -6.42 6.06
C GLN A 74 23.76 -5.38 5.19
N ALA A 75 23.38 -5.26 3.93
CA ALA A 75 23.96 -4.33 2.98
C ALA A 75 23.42 -2.88 3.10
N THR A 76 22.33 -2.67 3.88
CA THR A 76 21.71 -1.38 4.13
C THR A 76 21.71 -1.01 5.63
N PRO A 77 22.91 -0.81 6.23
CA PRO A 77 23.07 -0.69 7.68
C PRO A 77 22.41 0.55 8.27
N TYR A 78 22.27 1.64 7.51
CA TYR A 78 21.61 2.84 7.99
C TYR A 78 20.11 2.66 8.15
N LEU A 79 19.44 1.97 7.19
CA LEU A 79 18.02 1.62 7.33
C LEU A 79 17.79 0.70 8.53
N CYS A 80 18.66 -0.31 8.73
CA CYS A 80 18.56 -1.17 9.90
C CYS A 80 18.76 -0.40 11.21
N LYS A 81 19.74 0.52 11.26
CA LYS A 81 19.95 1.39 12.42
C LYS A 81 18.67 2.19 12.76
N ILE A 82 18.05 2.83 11.77
CA ILE A 82 16.80 3.57 11.97
C ILE A 82 15.72 2.67 12.56
N ILE A 83 15.52 1.48 11.98
CA ILE A 83 14.50 0.54 12.44
C ILE A 83 14.75 0.15 13.89
N GLU A 84 15.97 -0.28 14.22
CA GLU A 84 16.33 -0.83 15.55
C GLU A 84 16.38 0.23 16.65
N GLU A 85 16.76 1.47 16.32
CA GLU A 85 16.80 2.57 17.29
C GLU A 85 15.42 3.17 17.52
N THR A 86 14.57 3.22 16.49
CA THR A 86 13.28 3.91 16.56
C THR A 86 12.13 3.02 17.05
N PHE A 87 12.13 1.74 16.67
CA PHE A 87 10.97 0.86 16.84
C PHE A 87 11.24 -0.38 17.69
N ASP A 88 10.15 -0.95 18.21
CA ASP A 88 10.17 -2.24 18.91
C ASP A 88 10.25 -3.39 17.91
N VAL A 89 11.47 -3.88 17.65
CA VAL A 89 11.73 -4.93 16.66
C VAL A 89 11.30 -6.33 17.12
N GLU A 90 11.00 -6.54 18.39
CA GLU A 90 10.58 -7.85 18.91
C GLU A 90 9.22 -8.26 18.37
N HIS A 91 8.34 -7.29 18.17
CA HIS A 91 7.00 -7.51 17.59
C HIS A 91 6.96 -7.28 16.07
N MET A 92 8.08 -6.86 15.47
CA MET A 92 8.15 -6.67 14.03
C MET A 92 8.17 -8.02 13.30
N ARG A 93 7.33 -8.15 12.28
CA ARG A 93 7.21 -9.34 11.44
C ARG A 93 7.80 -9.14 10.06
N MET A 94 7.87 -7.92 9.57
CA MET A 94 8.47 -7.61 8.28
C MET A 94 8.92 -6.16 8.20
N ALA A 95 10.01 -5.92 7.49
CA ALA A 95 10.43 -4.60 7.05
C ALA A 95 10.81 -4.66 5.57
N ARG A 96 10.19 -3.82 4.74
CA ARG A 96 10.41 -3.76 3.29
C ARG A 96 10.59 -2.33 2.82
N VAL A 97 11.48 -2.11 1.86
CA VAL A 97 11.45 -0.89 1.06
C VAL A 97 10.64 -1.17 -0.20
N ARG A 98 9.52 -0.50 -0.33
CA ARG A 98 8.61 -0.58 -1.47
C ARG A 98 8.86 0.60 -2.39
N ASN A 99 9.15 0.36 -3.67
CA ASN A 99 9.35 1.40 -4.67
C ASN A 99 8.25 1.31 -5.73
N LEU A 100 7.44 2.33 -5.82
CA LEU A 100 6.44 2.49 -6.86
C LEU A 100 6.98 3.47 -7.92
N ILE A 101 7.16 2.98 -9.14
CA ILE A 101 7.66 3.77 -10.28
C ILE A 101 6.52 3.90 -11.28
N LYS A 102 6.05 5.12 -11.50
CA LYS A 102 5.02 5.48 -12.48
C LYS A 102 3.85 4.49 -12.52
N GLY A 103 2.93 4.63 -11.57
CA GLY A 103 1.76 3.75 -11.47
C GLY A 103 1.02 3.91 -10.16
N GLN A 104 0.27 2.88 -9.82
CA GLN A 104 -0.50 2.86 -8.57
C GLN A 104 -0.43 1.49 -7.89
N VAL A 105 -0.56 1.50 -6.58
CA VAL A 105 -1.00 0.36 -5.79
C VAL A 105 -2.52 0.45 -5.77
N ILE A 106 -3.17 -0.53 -6.39
CA ILE A 106 -4.63 -0.59 -6.53
C ILE A 106 -5.25 -0.57 -5.14
N PRO A 107 -6.28 0.24 -4.90
CA PRO A 107 -6.95 0.28 -3.61
C PRO A 107 -7.40 -1.11 -3.15
N HIS A 108 -6.99 -1.50 -1.95
CA HIS A 108 -7.25 -2.83 -1.40
C HIS A 108 -7.31 -2.78 0.13
N VAL A 109 -7.76 -3.88 0.71
CA VAL A 109 -7.69 -4.14 2.15
C VAL A 109 -6.63 -5.21 2.39
N ASP A 110 -5.72 -4.96 3.31
CA ASP A 110 -4.72 -5.94 3.73
C ASP A 110 -5.34 -7.02 4.65
N PHE A 111 -4.72 -8.19 4.66
CA PHE A 111 -5.02 -9.26 5.64
C PHE A 111 -6.47 -9.75 5.69
N LEU A 112 -7.21 -9.61 4.59
CA LEU A 112 -8.55 -10.16 4.50
C LEU A 112 -8.58 -11.67 4.76
N GLU A 113 -7.49 -12.35 4.40
CA GLU A 113 -7.26 -13.77 4.63
C GLU A 113 -6.85 -14.14 6.06
N LEU A 114 -6.47 -13.15 6.90
CA LEU A 114 -5.96 -13.34 8.27
C LEU A 114 -6.95 -12.81 9.31
N SER A 115 -8.25 -13.02 9.11
CA SER A 115 -9.32 -12.42 9.90
C SER A 115 -9.20 -12.61 11.42
N GLU A 116 -8.60 -13.71 11.89
CA GLU A 116 -8.44 -14.01 13.32
C GLU A 116 -7.31 -13.23 14.00
N LYS A 117 -6.34 -12.71 13.23
CA LYS A 117 -5.13 -12.07 13.77
C LYS A 117 -4.95 -10.61 13.38
N LYS A 118 -5.85 -10.05 12.59
CA LYS A 118 -5.71 -8.67 12.09
C LYS A 118 -5.81 -7.60 13.19
N ASP A 119 -6.47 -7.89 14.29
CA ASP A 119 -6.71 -6.90 15.36
C ASP A 119 -5.43 -6.47 16.09
N GLY A 120 -4.41 -7.30 16.12
CA GLY A 120 -3.08 -6.97 16.66
C GLY A 120 -2.08 -6.46 15.62
N TYR A 121 -2.53 -6.28 14.39
CA TYR A 121 -1.67 -5.92 13.27
C TYR A 121 -1.51 -4.41 13.13
N ILE A 122 -0.28 -3.94 12.95
CA ILE A 122 0.02 -2.53 12.77
C ILE A 122 1.02 -2.36 11.63
N ARG A 123 0.69 -1.52 10.65
CA ARG A 123 1.59 -1.12 9.58
C ARG A 123 2.08 0.30 9.77
N ILE A 124 3.40 0.47 9.69
CA ILE A 124 4.05 1.77 9.64
C ILE A 124 4.60 2.00 8.24
N LEU A 125 4.40 3.21 7.72
CA LEU A 125 4.96 3.67 6.45
C LEU A 125 5.84 4.90 6.69
N ILE A 126 7.08 4.86 6.17
CA ILE A 126 8.05 5.95 6.29
C ILE A 126 8.61 6.27 4.91
N PRO A 127 8.25 7.40 4.29
CA PRO A 127 8.81 7.80 3.01
C PRO A 127 10.32 8.09 3.10
N LEU A 128 11.09 7.37 2.30
CA LEU A 128 12.53 7.58 2.10
C LEU A 128 12.80 8.53 0.94
N GLU A 129 12.00 8.37 -0.13
CA GLU A 129 11.94 9.25 -1.30
C GLU A 129 10.49 9.43 -1.72
N THR A 130 10.13 10.64 -2.11
CA THR A 130 8.79 10.99 -2.58
C THR A 130 8.86 12.23 -3.48
N CYS A 131 7.83 12.47 -4.28
CA CYS A 131 7.67 13.64 -5.12
C CYS A 131 6.28 14.27 -4.96
N LEU A 132 6.05 15.42 -5.59
CA LEU A 132 4.77 16.12 -5.51
C LEU A 132 3.61 15.36 -6.19
N ASP A 133 3.93 14.45 -7.11
CA ASP A 133 2.97 13.61 -7.82
C ASP A 133 2.71 12.27 -7.13
N SER A 134 3.21 12.11 -5.89
CA SER A 134 2.97 10.96 -5.05
C SER A 134 1.82 11.20 -4.09
N TYR A 135 0.85 10.29 -4.08
CA TYR A 135 -0.32 10.35 -3.22
C TYR A 135 -0.51 9.03 -2.47
N HIS A 136 -1.14 9.12 -1.32
CA HIS A 136 -1.70 7.99 -0.59
C HIS A 136 -3.19 8.23 -0.39
N THR A 137 -3.98 7.17 -0.45
CA THR A 137 -5.43 7.21 -0.28
C THR A 137 -5.85 6.23 0.81
N GLU A 138 -6.79 6.62 1.65
CA GLU A 138 -7.38 5.75 2.67
C GLU A 138 -8.86 6.14 2.85
N GLU A 139 -9.72 5.16 3.13
CA GLU A 139 -11.18 5.25 3.06
C GLU A 139 -11.77 6.41 3.87
N HIS A 140 -11.32 6.58 5.11
CA HIS A 140 -11.85 7.61 6.01
C HIS A 140 -10.94 8.83 6.14
N PHE A 141 -9.66 8.66 5.81
CA PHE A 141 -8.69 9.74 5.92
C PHE A 141 -8.66 10.62 4.66
N GLY A 142 -9.01 10.02 3.51
CA GLY A 142 -9.02 10.70 2.22
C GLY A 142 -7.68 10.62 1.47
N VAL A 143 -7.34 11.68 0.74
CA VAL A 143 -6.12 11.74 -0.08
C VAL A 143 -5.09 12.65 0.58
N PHE A 144 -3.86 12.17 0.71
CA PHE A 144 -2.78 12.92 1.34
C PHE A 144 -1.42 12.62 0.70
N ARG A 145 -0.46 13.50 0.97
CA ARG A 145 0.94 13.31 0.61
C ARG A 145 1.74 12.96 1.83
N MET A 146 2.55 11.93 1.72
CA MET A 146 3.53 11.57 2.73
C MET A 146 4.83 12.30 2.44
N ARG A 147 5.33 13.08 3.40
CA ARG A 147 6.62 13.78 3.26
C ARG A 147 7.75 12.86 3.70
N LYS A 148 8.93 13.07 3.13
CA LYS A 148 10.12 12.33 3.54
C LYS A 148 10.33 12.39 5.06
N GLY A 149 10.48 11.22 5.67
CA GLY A 149 10.70 11.05 7.10
C GLY A 149 9.43 11.04 7.95
N ASP A 150 8.26 11.37 7.42
CA ASP A 150 7.00 11.22 8.15
C ASP A 150 6.81 9.76 8.58
N ILE A 151 6.40 9.52 9.83
CA ILE A 151 6.08 8.20 10.36
C ILE A 151 4.55 8.09 10.37
N TRP A 152 4.03 7.26 9.48
CA TRP A 152 2.61 7.02 9.37
C TRP A 152 2.24 5.65 9.94
N ILE A 153 1.26 5.61 10.84
CA ILE A 153 0.56 4.38 11.19
C ILE A 153 -0.63 4.31 10.24
N LEU A 154 -0.77 3.22 9.51
CA LEU A 154 -1.82 3.03 8.52
C LEU A 154 -2.88 2.05 9.04
N GLU A 155 -4.16 2.44 8.93
CA GLU A 155 -5.29 1.52 9.10
C GLU A 155 -5.44 0.67 7.84
N SER A 156 -4.68 -0.41 7.76
CA SER A 156 -4.60 -1.27 6.58
C SER A 156 -5.76 -2.27 6.45
N THR A 157 -6.65 -2.30 7.44
CA THR A 157 -7.92 -3.08 7.37
C THR A 157 -9.05 -2.30 6.69
N LEU A 158 -8.80 -1.04 6.29
CA LEU A 158 -9.68 -0.23 5.47
C LEU A 158 -9.14 -0.14 4.03
N PRO A 159 -10.00 0.10 3.03
CA PRO A 159 -9.56 0.33 1.66
C PRO A 159 -8.54 1.46 1.59
N HIS A 160 -7.37 1.15 1.06
CA HIS A 160 -6.28 2.11 0.89
C HIS A 160 -5.50 1.83 -0.39
N GLY A 161 -4.82 2.85 -0.89
CA GLY A 161 -4.01 2.76 -2.11
C GLY A 161 -2.89 3.80 -2.15
N ALA A 162 -2.09 3.74 -3.19
CA ALA A 162 -1.00 4.69 -3.38
C ALA A 162 -0.80 4.98 -4.87
N HIS A 163 -0.37 6.20 -5.18
CA HIS A 163 -0.16 6.64 -6.55
C HIS A 163 1.20 7.33 -6.65
N ASN A 164 1.87 7.09 -7.77
CA ASN A 164 3.02 7.86 -8.22
C ASN A 164 2.79 8.21 -9.70
N LEU A 165 2.26 9.39 -9.97
CA LEU A 165 1.99 9.86 -11.31
C LEU A 165 3.22 10.48 -11.98
N GLY A 166 4.27 10.74 -11.19
CA GLY A 166 5.55 11.25 -11.66
C GLY A 166 6.49 10.15 -12.15
N HIS A 167 7.68 10.57 -12.59
CA HIS A 167 8.75 9.67 -13.05
C HIS A 167 9.79 9.34 -11.97
N ASP A 168 9.76 10.07 -10.85
CA ASP A 168 10.67 9.87 -9.74
C ASP A 168 10.29 8.64 -8.91
N ASN A 169 11.24 8.11 -8.17
CA ASN A 169 10.98 7.01 -7.24
C ASN A 169 10.05 7.46 -6.11
N ARG A 170 9.12 6.57 -5.76
CA ARG A 170 8.37 6.63 -4.51
C ARG A 170 8.80 5.46 -3.64
N ARG A 171 9.83 5.66 -2.82
CA ARG A 171 10.36 4.63 -1.93
C ARG A 171 9.84 4.82 -0.51
N ILE A 172 9.14 3.81 -0.03
CA ILE A 172 8.52 3.78 1.31
C ILE A 172 9.13 2.62 2.09
N LEU A 173 9.68 2.89 3.26
CA LEU A 173 9.98 1.85 4.25
C LEU A 173 8.66 1.47 4.93
N SER A 174 8.24 0.22 4.75
CA SER A 174 7.04 -0.38 5.33
C SER A 174 7.45 -1.36 6.42
N LEU A 175 6.97 -1.15 7.64
CA LEU A 175 7.19 -2.02 8.79
C LEU A 175 5.87 -2.62 9.22
N ASP A 176 5.84 -3.93 9.37
CA ASP A 176 4.67 -4.69 9.78
C ASP A 176 4.91 -5.29 11.17
N PHE A 177 4.03 -5.00 12.13
CA PHE A 177 4.09 -5.46 13.50
C PHE A 177 2.87 -6.33 13.81
N GLN A 178 3.06 -7.36 14.63
CA GLN A 178 1.99 -8.20 15.15
C GLN A 178 2.09 -8.23 16.68
N TYR A 179 1.01 -7.85 17.34
CA TYR A 179 0.85 -7.96 18.77
C TYR A 179 -0.22 -9.01 19.10
N THR A 180 -0.14 -9.62 20.28
CA THR A 180 -1.20 -10.49 20.77
C THR A 180 -2.32 -9.65 21.40
N ASP A 181 -3.52 -10.20 21.56
CA ASP A 181 -4.70 -9.49 22.10
C ASP A 181 -4.45 -8.89 23.49
N GLU A 182 -3.58 -9.49 24.31
CA GLU A 182 -3.20 -9.02 25.64
C GLU A 182 -2.28 -7.80 25.57
N ASP A 183 -1.56 -7.65 24.44
CA ASP A 183 -0.59 -6.60 24.19
C ASP A 183 -1.06 -5.57 23.15
N VAL A 184 -2.38 -5.48 22.87
CA VAL A 184 -2.87 -4.49 21.90
C VAL A 184 -2.31 -3.12 22.25
N PRO A 185 -1.35 -2.60 21.47
CA PRO A 185 -0.57 -1.48 21.94
C PRO A 185 -1.37 -0.19 21.88
N HIS A 186 -1.19 0.59 22.86
CA HIS A 186 -1.17 2.03 22.62
C HIS A 186 -0.06 2.29 21.59
N TYR A 187 -0.31 3.05 20.52
CA TYR A 187 0.68 3.32 19.44
C TYR A 187 2.06 3.71 19.96
N SER A 188 2.13 4.36 21.14
CA SER A 188 3.39 4.70 21.80
C SER A 188 4.29 3.50 22.16
N ARG A 189 3.75 2.28 22.24
CA ARG A 189 4.55 1.08 22.52
C ARG A 189 5.40 0.64 21.34
N ILE A 190 4.97 0.94 20.12
CA ILE A 190 5.72 0.63 18.88
C ILE A 190 7.04 1.39 18.86
N PHE A 191 7.08 2.58 19.48
CA PHE A 191 8.27 3.42 19.49
C PHE A 191 9.19 3.05 20.66
N ARG A 192 10.38 2.59 20.36
CA ARG A 192 11.48 2.44 21.30
C ARG A 192 12.03 3.82 21.67
N ASP A 193 12.28 4.66 20.67
CA ASP A 193 12.59 6.07 20.87
C ASP A 193 11.29 6.87 21.01
N LYS A 194 10.97 7.26 22.24
CA LYS A 194 9.76 8.04 22.53
C LYS A 194 9.80 9.44 21.92
N ALA A 195 10.97 9.98 21.62
CA ALA A 195 11.10 11.29 20.96
C ALA A 195 10.71 11.25 19.47
N ALA A 196 10.73 10.07 18.84
CA ALA A 196 10.25 9.91 17.47
C ALA A 196 8.72 9.94 17.36
N HIS A 197 7.99 9.73 18.49
CA HIS A 197 6.52 9.80 18.53
C HIS A 197 6.06 11.23 18.83
N ASP A 198 5.49 11.88 17.83
CA ASP A 198 4.94 13.25 17.95
C ASP A 198 3.72 13.43 17.02
N GLU A 199 2.53 13.37 17.62
CA GLU A 199 1.26 13.57 16.90
C GLU A 199 0.92 15.05 16.66
N SER A 200 1.79 15.99 16.99
CA SER A 200 1.59 17.42 16.71
C SER A 200 1.75 17.78 15.23
N HIS A 201 2.45 16.92 14.46
CA HIS A 201 2.60 17.07 13.03
C HIS A 201 1.25 17.05 12.29
N ARG A 202 1.14 17.85 11.24
CA ARG A 202 -0.09 17.92 10.44
C ARG A 202 0.12 17.23 9.09
N PRO A 203 -0.81 16.35 8.68
CA PRO A 203 -0.83 15.73 7.37
C PRO A 203 -0.89 16.76 6.24
N ALA A 204 -0.25 16.45 5.12
CA ALA A 204 -0.40 17.22 3.88
C ALA A 204 -1.61 16.70 3.10
N MET A 205 -2.80 17.09 3.54
CA MET A 205 -4.06 16.71 2.87
C MET A 205 -4.16 17.34 1.49
N VAL A 206 -4.81 16.63 0.57
CA VAL A 206 -5.15 17.12 -0.77
C VAL A 206 -6.59 17.60 -0.77
N ALA A 207 -6.79 18.89 -1.05
CA ALA A 207 -8.13 19.41 -1.24
C ALA A 207 -8.73 18.85 -2.54
N ARG A 208 -9.96 18.35 -2.45
CA ARG A 208 -10.69 17.77 -3.59
C ARG A 208 -12.00 18.48 -3.81
N ALA A 209 -12.42 18.59 -5.07
CA ALA A 209 -13.70 19.18 -5.44
C ALA A 209 -14.85 18.18 -5.20
N LYS A 210 -16.07 18.67 -5.10
CA LYS A 210 -17.26 17.82 -5.17
C LYS A 210 -17.45 17.36 -6.62
N LEU A 211 -17.75 16.07 -6.82
CA LEU A 211 -18.16 15.53 -8.11
C LEU A 211 -19.70 15.48 -8.14
N GLU A 212 -20.31 16.09 -9.15
CA GLU A 212 -21.74 16.00 -9.35
C GLU A 212 -22.08 14.64 -9.99
N GLU A 213 -23.26 14.08 -9.64
CA GLU A 213 -23.65 12.74 -10.08
C GLU A 213 -23.79 12.66 -11.61
N GLU A 214 -24.24 13.72 -12.26
CA GLU A 214 -24.36 13.79 -13.73
C GLU A 214 -23.00 13.67 -14.41
N ASP A 215 -21.99 14.40 -13.93
CA ASP A 215 -20.62 14.33 -14.45
C ASP A 215 -20.01 12.94 -14.24
N LEU A 216 -20.34 12.31 -13.10
CA LEU A 216 -19.90 10.92 -12.82
C LEU A 216 -20.57 9.94 -13.78
N GLU A 217 -21.88 10.02 -14.00
CA GLU A 217 -22.60 9.16 -14.95
C GLU A 217 -22.05 9.27 -16.37
N ASP A 218 -21.80 10.47 -16.85
CA ASP A 218 -21.21 10.71 -18.17
C ASP A 218 -19.81 10.09 -18.27
N PHE A 219 -18.99 10.23 -17.23
CA PHE A 219 -17.68 9.62 -17.17
C PHE A 219 -17.74 8.09 -17.18
N LEU A 220 -18.66 7.48 -16.41
CA LEU A 220 -18.84 6.02 -16.38
C LEU A 220 -19.36 5.50 -17.73
N ALA A 221 -20.29 6.22 -18.37
CA ALA A 221 -20.80 5.85 -19.70
C ALA A 221 -19.70 5.90 -20.76
N MET A 222 -18.82 6.90 -20.71
CA MET A 222 -17.64 6.97 -21.56
C MET A 222 -16.72 5.75 -21.37
N LEU A 223 -16.44 5.33 -20.13
CA LEU A 223 -15.62 4.15 -19.84
C LEU A 223 -16.27 2.86 -20.33
N ALA A 224 -17.60 2.76 -20.30
CA ALA A 224 -18.35 1.58 -20.74
C ALA A 224 -18.30 1.38 -22.25
N THR A 225 -18.13 2.44 -23.04
CA THR A 225 -18.15 2.38 -24.52
C THR A 225 -17.10 1.42 -25.09
N ASP A 226 -15.90 1.40 -24.49
CA ASP A 226 -14.77 0.59 -24.98
C ASP A 226 -14.50 -0.64 -24.11
N PHE A 227 -15.32 -0.90 -23.08
CA PHE A 227 -15.14 -2.02 -22.15
C PHE A 227 -15.67 -3.33 -22.79
N THR A 228 -14.80 -4.04 -23.50
CA THR A 228 -15.15 -5.25 -24.26
C THR A 228 -14.38 -6.50 -23.81
N ASP A 229 -13.35 -6.37 -22.98
CA ASP A 229 -12.49 -7.45 -22.51
C ASP A 229 -12.25 -7.30 -20.99
N PRO A 230 -12.42 -8.34 -20.15
CA PRO A 230 -12.15 -8.29 -18.70
C PRO A 230 -10.78 -7.70 -18.35
N PHE A 231 -9.75 -7.92 -19.17
CA PHE A 231 -8.40 -7.37 -18.92
C PHE A 231 -8.28 -5.85 -19.13
N GLN A 232 -9.31 -5.19 -19.66
CA GLN A 232 -9.40 -3.72 -19.66
C GLN A 232 -9.79 -3.16 -18.29
N ALA A 233 -10.25 -4.00 -17.37
CA ALA A 233 -10.66 -3.58 -16.01
C ALA A 233 -9.53 -2.87 -15.25
N GLU A 234 -8.26 -3.27 -15.44
CA GLU A 234 -7.12 -2.56 -14.85
C GLU A 234 -7.07 -1.09 -15.30
N ALA A 235 -7.15 -0.84 -16.60
CA ALA A 235 -7.11 0.52 -17.13
C ALA A 235 -8.30 1.37 -16.63
N ILE A 236 -9.47 0.76 -16.49
CA ILE A 236 -10.66 1.43 -15.93
C ILE A 236 -10.45 1.75 -14.45
N LEU A 237 -9.92 0.80 -13.65
CA LEU A 237 -9.58 1.06 -12.24
C LEU A 237 -8.59 2.20 -12.09
N VAL A 238 -7.54 2.26 -12.93
CA VAL A 238 -6.58 3.37 -12.94
C VAL A 238 -7.30 4.70 -13.14
N ARG A 239 -8.19 4.79 -14.15
CA ARG A 239 -8.96 6.01 -14.43
C ARG A 239 -9.89 6.41 -13.28
N LEU A 240 -10.58 5.44 -12.67
CA LEU A 240 -11.44 5.67 -11.51
C LEU A 240 -10.62 6.12 -10.28
N SER A 241 -9.43 5.56 -10.08
CA SER A 241 -8.54 5.98 -8.98
C SER A 241 -7.99 7.39 -9.19
N GLU A 242 -7.65 7.77 -10.42
CA GLU A 242 -7.24 9.15 -10.74
C GLU A 242 -8.37 10.15 -10.50
N LEU A 243 -9.63 9.75 -10.72
CA LEU A 243 -10.80 10.56 -10.41
C LEU A 243 -10.86 10.89 -8.91
N GLN A 244 -10.57 9.91 -8.04
CA GLN A 244 -10.53 10.11 -6.59
C GLN A 244 -9.45 11.09 -6.12
N LEU A 245 -8.36 11.27 -6.87
CA LEU A 245 -7.34 12.26 -6.53
C LEU A 245 -7.83 13.71 -6.72
N ARG A 246 -8.86 13.92 -7.54
CA ARG A 246 -9.41 15.22 -7.89
C ARG A 246 -10.73 15.51 -7.18
N PHE A 247 -11.55 14.47 -6.98
CA PHE A 247 -12.91 14.62 -6.46
C PHE A 247 -13.08 13.84 -5.16
N ASP A 248 -13.90 14.40 -4.27
CA ASP A 248 -14.15 13.82 -2.96
C ASP A 248 -15.11 12.63 -3.07
N SER A 249 -14.55 11.45 -2.91
CA SER A 249 -15.26 10.18 -2.87
C SER A 249 -14.50 9.18 -2.00
N PRO A 250 -15.20 8.21 -1.37
CA PRO A 250 -14.59 7.08 -0.69
C PRO A 250 -13.66 6.28 -1.60
N VAL A 251 -12.61 5.68 -1.04
CA VAL A 251 -11.64 4.89 -1.82
C VAL A 251 -12.29 3.64 -2.40
N SER A 252 -13.21 3.01 -1.66
CA SER A 252 -13.98 1.84 -2.09
C SER A 252 -14.93 2.10 -3.27
N ASP A 253 -15.30 3.35 -3.53
CA ASP A 253 -16.24 3.72 -4.61
C ASP A 253 -15.76 3.32 -6.01
N ILE A 254 -14.46 3.18 -6.21
CA ILE A 254 -13.94 2.69 -7.51
C ILE A 254 -14.51 1.32 -7.88
N TYR A 255 -14.71 0.44 -6.88
CA TYR A 255 -15.25 -0.90 -7.10
C TYR A 255 -16.75 -0.89 -7.38
N ARG A 256 -17.49 -0.02 -6.71
CA ARG A 256 -18.90 0.24 -7.05
C ARG A 256 -19.03 0.79 -8.47
N ASN A 257 -18.17 1.73 -8.82
CA ASN A 257 -18.22 2.40 -10.13
C ASN A 257 -17.78 1.48 -11.27
N ILE A 258 -16.76 0.62 -11.11
CA ILE A 258 -16.40 -0.32 -12.18
C ILE A 258 -17.50 -1.36 -12.43
N VAL A 259 -18.23 -1.79 -11.38
CA VAL A 259 -19.41 -2.65 -11.54
C VAL A 259 -20.53 -1.91 -12.28
N ARG A 260 -20.73 -0.59 -12.02
CA ARG A 260 -21.66 0.25 -12.81
C ARG A 260 -21.26 0.30 -14.27
N VAL A 261 -19.98 0.56 -14.56
CA VAL A 261 -19.43 0.54 -15.93
C VAL A 261 -19.70 -0.80 -16.61
N ALA A 262 -19.43 -1.92 -15.94
CA ALA A 262 -19.70 -3.25 -16.50
C ALA A 262 -21.21 -3.46 -16.78
N LYS A 263 -22.10 -3.04 -15.88
CA LYS A 263 -23.55 -3.11 -16.09
C LYS A 263 -24.05 -2.29 -17.28
N MET A 264 -23.44 -1.12 -17.54
CA MET A 264 -23.77 -0.29 -18.71
C MET A 264 -23.45 -1.00 -20.03
N THR A 265 -22.48 -1.94 -20.06
CA THR A 265 -22.18 -2.74 -21.27
C THR A 265 -23.24 -3.81 -21.57
N GLY A 266 -24.06 -4.19 -20.60
CA GLY A 266 -25.02 -5.30 -20.69
C GLY A 266 -24.38 -6.70 -20.73
N ARG A 267 -23.07 -6.84 -20.57
CA ARG A 267 -22.34 -8.10 -20.67
C ARG A 267 -22.18 -8.78 -19.32
N ALA A 268 -22.75 -9.97 -19.19
CA ALA A 268 -22.74 -10.75 -17.94
C ALA A 268 -21.32 -11.15 -17.50
N ASP A 269 -20.43 -11.51 -18.43
CA ASP A 269 -19.03 -11.87 -18.13
C ASP A 269 -18.23 -10.72 -17.53
N LEU A 270 -18.41 -9.49 -18.02
CA LEU A 270 -17.75 -8.30 -17.48
C LEU A 270 -18.29 -7.93 -16.10
N ILE A 271 -19.61 -8.08 -15.90
CA ILE A 271 -20.23 -7.83 -14.61
C ILE A 271 -19.69 -8.81 -13.56
N GLU A 272 -19.68 -10.11 -13.86
CA GLU A 272 -19.14 -11.14 -12.97
C GLU A 272 -17.66 -10.90 -12.65
N HIS A 273 -16.85 -10.55 -13.66
CA HIS A 273 -15.44 -10.24 -13.47
C HIS A 273 -15.23 -9.05 -12.51
N CYS A 274 -15.97 -7.95 -12.69
CA CYS A 274 -15.87 -6.76 -11.84
C CYS A 274 -16.39 -7.00 -10.41
N GLU A 275 -17.44 -7.81 -10.24
CA GLU A 275 -17.94 -8.20 -8.92
C GLU A 275 -16.94 -9.10 -8.18
N ASN A 276 -16.31 -10.07 -8.87
CA ASN A 276 -15.24 -10.89 -8.31
C ASN A 276 -14.01 -10.07 -7.95
N MET A 277 -13.66 -9.09 -8.77
CA MET A 277 -12.58 -8.16 -8.51
C MET A 277 -12.85 -7.34 -7.24
N SER A 278 -14.04 -6.77 -7.09
CA SER A 278 -14.45 -6.05 -5.87
C SER A 278 -14.34 -6.92 -4.63
N ARG A 279 -14.86 -8.16 -4.69
CA ARG A 279 -14.74 -9.13 -3.61
C ARG A 279 -13.28 -9.39 -3.24
N PHE A 280 -12.42 -9.61 -4.22
CA PHE A 280 -11.00 -9.93 -4.01
C PHE A 280 -10.24 -8.79 -3.33
N TYR A 281 -10.41 -7.56 -3.79
CA TYR A 281 -9.62 -6.43 -3.29
C TYR A 281 -10.12 -5.88 -1.96
N ILE A 282 -11.42 -5.80 -1.75
CA ILE A 282 -11.99 -5.13 -0.56
C ILE A 282 -13.01 -5.96 0.24
N GLY A 283 -13.41 -7.13 -0.24
CA GLY A 283 -14.42 -7.97 0.40
C GLY A 283 -13.82 -9.11 1.20
N SER A 284 -13.43 -10.17 0.51
CA SER A 284 -12.84 -11.38 1.11
C SER A 284 -12.00 -12.13 0.10
N ARG A 285 -10.91 -12.74 0.54
CA ARG A 285 -10.10 -13.65 -0.26
C ARG A 285 -9.54 -14.77 0.62
N LYS A 286 -9.20 -15.89 -0.01
CA LYS A 286 -8.51 -17.00 0.67
C LYS A 286 -7.00 -16.73 0.70
N LEU A 287 -6.30 -17.33 1.66
CA LEU A 287 -4.84 -17.31 1.67
C LEU A 287 -4.30 -17.85 0.34
N ASN A 288 -3.38 -17.12 -0.28
CA ASN A 288 -2.81 -17.40 -1.60
C ASN A 288 -3.81 -17.37 -2.78
N GLU A 289 -5.02 -16.86 -2.58
CA GLU A 289 -5.92 -16.58 -3.71
C GLU A 289 -5.30 -15.51 -4.61
N ARG A 290 -5.38 -15.74 -5.92
CA ARG A 290 -4.87 -14.81 -6.94
C ARG A 290 -6.04 -14.30 -7.79
N PHE A 291 -5.90 -13.08 -8.27
CA PHE A 291 -6.85 -12.47 -9.18
C PHE A 291 -6.17 -12.09 -10.50
N MET A 292 -6.73 -12.52 -11.62
CA MET A 292 -6.15 -12.32 -12.94
C MET A 292 -6.57 -10.96 -13.50
N LEU A 293 -5.84 -9.92 -13.16
CA LEU A 293 -6.12 -8.56 -13.59
C LEU A 293 -5.52 -8.25 -14.97
N ARG A 294 -4.39 -8.86 -15.32
CA ARG A 294 -3.63 -8.58 -16.55
C ARG A 294 -3.26 -9.87 -17.29
N LYS A 295 -3.21 -9.78 -18.63
CA LYS A 295 -2.84 -10.95 -19.48
C LYS A 295 -1.39 -11.41 -19.31
N ASP A 296 -0.47 -10.51 -19.00
CA ASP A 296 0.94 -10.83 -18.76
C ASP A 296 1.15 -11.68 -17.50
N LEU A 297 0.20 -11.66 -16.56
CA LEU A 297 0.21 -12.52 -15.38
C LEU A 297 -0.18 -13.97 -15.70
N LEU A 298 -0.81 -14.24 -16.88
CA LEU A 298 -1.14 -15.59 -17.32
C LEU A 298 0.09 -16.40 -17.79
N ALA A 299 1.16 -15.73 -18.19
CA ALA A 299 2.34 -16.37 -18.79
C ALA A 299 3.41 -16.74 -17.76
N ALA A 300 3.10 -16.65 -16.50
CA ALA A 300 3.98 -16.92 -15.38
C ALA A 300 3.52 -18.11 -14.56
#